data_6ba960ad1f0aed1861a0ae780f9fcc29
#
_entry.id   6ba960ad1f0aed1861a0ae780f9fcc29
#
_cell.length_a   1.000
_cell.length_b   1.000
_cell.length_c   1.000
_cell.angle_alpha   90.00
_cell.angle_beta   90.00
_cell.angle_gamma   90.00
#
_symmetry.space_group_name_H-M   'P 1'
#
loop_
_entity.id
_entity.type
_entity.pdbx_description
1 polymer ?
#
loop_
_entity_poly.entity_id
_entity_poly.type
_entity_poly.pdbx_seq_one_letter_code
_entity_poly.pdbx_strand_id
1 'polypeptide(L)'
;MNRENTNLYIEYIFDKYKDDESFLLLFSDKLKKIEDTIISYKQDLKDRENRKSILNDEKELFISTFLKEHKYYYIPESDIFVEYDDENYKQVDENKIWCEILKPIYNTHTLTPWKQRVRVEIIALLK
;
A
#
# COMPACT_ATOMS: atom_id res chain seq x y z
N MET A 1 -19.65 -18.55 7.23
CA MET A 1 -19.76 -20.05 7.23
C MET A 1 -19.09 -20.57 8.48
N ASN A 2 -19.80 -21.33 9.30
CA ASN A 2 -19.21 -21.93 10.49
C ASN A 2 -18.81 -23.41 10.23
N ARG A 3 -18.08 -24.00 11.17
CA ARG A 3 -17.54 -25.36 11.05
C ARG A 3 -18.66 -26.41 10.92
N GLU A 4 -19.73 -26.25 11.67
CA GLU A 4 -20.88 -27.15 11.65
C GLU A 4 -21.57 -27.20 10.29
N ASN A 5 -21.88 -26.03 9.72
CA ASN A 5 -22.49 -25.93 8.41
C ASN A 5 -21.59 -26.48 7.30
N THR A 6 -20.28 -26.26 7.43
CA THR A 6 -19.31 -26.80 6.48
C THR A 6 -19.27 -28.32 6.54
N ASN A 7 -19.23 -28.92 7.72
CA ASN A 7 -19.23 -30.36 7.89
C ASN A 7 -20.52 -31.00 7.35
N LEU A 8 -21.67 -30.40 7.62
CA LEU A 8 -22.96 -30.87 7.09
C LEU A 8 -22.99 -30.82 5.56
N TYR A 9 -22.45 -29.79 4.96
CA TYR A 9 -22.38 -29.66 3.51
C TYR A 9 -21.45 -30.71 2.88
N ILE A 10 -20.30 -30.97 3.49
CA ILE A 10 -19.36 -32.01 3.05
C ILE A 10 -20.00 -33.38 3.14
N GLU A 11 -20.69 -33.70 4.24
CA GLU A 11 -21.42 -34.96 4.42
C GLU A 11 -22.50 -35.12 3.36
N TYR A 12 -23.24 -34.06 3.09
CA TYR A 12 -24.28 -34.05 2.04
C TYR A 12 -23.71 -34.41 0.67
N ILE A 13 -22.59 -33.79 0.28
CA ILE A 13 -21.93 -34.07 -0.99
C ILE A 13 -21.44 -35.52 -1.05
N PHE A 14 -20.83 -35.98 0.02
CA PHE A 14 -20.34 -37.35 0.13
C PHE A 14 -21.45 -38.38 -0.04
N ASP A 15 -22.57 -38.20 0.65
CA ASP A 15 -23.69 -39.09 0.58
C ASP A 15 -24.34 -39.10 -0.83
N LYS A 16 -24.40 -37.94 -1.48
CA LYS A 16 -25.00 -37.79 -2.80
C LYS A 16 -24.20 -38.51 -3.89
N TYR A 17 -22.85 -38.50 -3.79
CA TYR A 17 -21.96 -38.99 -4.83
C TYR A 17 -21.10 -40.20 -4.40
N LYS A 18 -21.45 -40.86 -3.33
CA LYS A 18 -20.64 -41.94 -2.73
C LYS A 18 -20.36 -43.12 -3.68
N ASP A 19 -21.24 -43.35 -4.67
CA ASP A 19 -21.12 -44.45 -5.63
C ASP A 19 -20.38 -44.02 -6.93
N ASP A 20 -19.97 -42.77 -7.02
CA ASP A 20 -19.25 -42.21 -8.19
C ASP A 20 -17.76 -42.16 -7.89
N GLU A 21 -17.00 -43.12 -8.47
CA GLU A 21 -15.54 -43.20 -8.28
C GLU A 21 -14.82 -41.98 -8.83
N SER A 22 -15.27 -41.44 -9.97
CA SER A 22 -14.69 -40.24 -10.58
C SER A 22 -14.82 -39.03 -9.67
N PHE A 23 -15.98 -38.89 -9.02
CA PHE A 23 -16.21 -37.82 -8.04
C PHE A 23 -15.30 -37.99 -6.83
N LEU A 24 -15.18 -39.19 -6.27
CA LEU A 24 -14.33 -39.44 -5.11
C LEU A 24 -12.87 -39.13 -5.37
N LEU A 25 -12.36 -39.46 -6.55
CA LEU A 25 -11.00 -39.12 -6.96
C LEU A 25 -10.80 -37.60 -7.06
N LEU A 26 -11.74 -36.91 -7.72
CA LEU A 26 -11.69 -35.45 -7.85
C LEU A 26 -11.76 -34.76 -6.48
N PHE A 27 -12.67 -35.22 -5.64
CA PHE A 27 -12.87 -34.66 -4.31
C PHE A 27 -11.64 -34.81 -3.44
N SER A 28 -11.04 -36.03 -3.45
CA SER A 28 -9.80 -36.30 -2.72
C SER A 28 -8.66 -35.40 -3.19
N ASP A 29 -8.50 -35.22 -4.51
CA ASP A 29 -7.48 -34.33 -5.08
C ASP A 29 -7.69 -32.88 -4.66
N LYS A 30 -8.91 -32.38 -4.70
CA LYS A 30 -9.24 -31.02 -4.27
C LYS A 30 -9.00 -30.79 -2.78
N LEU A 31 -9.33 -31.78 -1.94
CA LEU A 31 -9.06 -31.71 -0.50
C LEU A 31 -7.56 -31.60 -0.20
N LYS A 32 -6.73 -32.35 -0.91
CA LYS A 32 -5.27 -32.28 -0.75
C LYS A 32 -4.70 -30.92 -1.13
N LYS A 33 -5.33 -30.24 -2.10
CA LYS A 33 -4.88 -28.92 -2.58
C LYS A 33 -5.35 -27.75 -1.71
N ILE A 34 -6.38 -27.95 -0.87
CA ILE A 34 -6.93 -26.87 -0.02
C ILE A 34 -5.85 -26.32 0.92
N GLU A 35 -5.10 -27.17 1.58
CA GLU A 35 -4.05 -26.74 2.51
C GLU A 35 -2.97 -25.93 1.79
N ASP A 36 -2.52 -26.40 0.63
CA ASP A 36 -1.52 -25.68 -0.17
C ASP A 36 -2.04 -24.31 -0.62
N THR A 37 -3.31 -24.24 -0.99
CA THR A 37 -3.96 -22.98 -1.37
C THR A 37 -4.01 -22.00 -0.19
N ILE A 38 -4.31 -22.48 1.01
CA ILE A 38 -4.34 -21.66 2.23
C ILE A 38 -2.95 -21.14 2.56
N ILE A 39 -1.94 -21.99 2.49
CA ILE A 39 -0.54 -21.62 2.77
C ILE A 39 -0.09 -20.54 1.77
N SER A 40 -0.35 -20.74 0.49
CA SER A 40 -0.03 -19.77 -0.56
C SER A 40 -0.72 -18.42 -0.33
N TYR A 41 -1.99 -18.43 0.01
CA TYR A 41 -2.76 -17.21 0.29
C TYR A 41 -2.19 -16.44 1.49
N LYS A 42 -1.87 -17.15 2.57
CA LYS A 42 -1.26 -16.53 3.77
C LYS A 42 0.11 -15.92 3.47
N GLN A 43 0.90 -16.59 2.65
CA GLN A 43 2.21 -16.08 2.23
C GLN A 43 2.06 -14.81 1.39
N ASP A 44 1.11 -14.78 0.47
CA ASP A 44 0.81 -13.60 -0.36
C ASP A 44 0.37 -12.40 0.49
N LEU A 45 -0.47 -12.62 1.51
CA LEU A 45 -0.87 -11.56 2.44
C LEU A 45 0.33 -10.99 3.20
N LYS A 46 1.19 -11.88 3.68
CA LYS A 46 2.40 -11.49 4.42
C LYS A 46 3.35 -10.69 3.53
N ASP A 47 3.53 -11.10 2.28
CA ASP A 47 4.36 -10.39 1.31
C ASP A 47 3.80 -9.00 0.99
N ARG A 48 2.48 -8.87 0.89
CA ARG A 48 1.81 -7.58 0.69
C ARG A 48 2.01 -6.64 1.87
N GLU A 49 1.87 -7.14 3.08
CA GLU A 49 2.09 -6.36 4.31
C GLU A 49 3.54 -5.89 4.41
N ASN A 50 4.51 -6.77 4.10
CA ASN A 50 5.92 -6.42 4.09
C ASN A 50 6.24 -5.34 3.06
N ARG A 51 5.71 -5.46 1.84
CA ARG A 51 5.89 -4.44 0.79
C ARG A 51 5.29 -3.10 1.19
N LYS A 52 4.11 -3.12 1.80
CA LYS A 52 3.45 -1.90 2.28
C LYS A 52 4.27 -1.23 3.39
N SER A 53 4.81 -2.00 4.31
CA SER A 53 5.66 -1.49 5.39
C SER A 53 6.93 -0.83 4.85
N ILE A 54 7.63 -1.50 3.92
CA ILE A 54 8.83 -0.97 3.29
C ILE A 54 8.52 0.33 2.53
N LEU A 55 7.42 0.36 1.81
CA LEU A 55 7.00 1.54 1.06
C LEU A 55 6.67 2.72 1.97
N ASN A 56 6.02 2.47 3.10
CA ASN A 56 5.75 3.51 4.10
C ASN A 56 7.05 4.07 4.69
N ASP A 57 8.02 3.21 5.00
CA ASP A 57 9.32 3.64 5.54
C ASP A 57 10.08 4.49 4.53
N GLU A 58 10.10 4.09 3.27
CA GLU A 58 10.70 4.87 2.18
C GLU A 58 10.02 6.23 1.99
N LYS A 59 8.70 6.24 2.06
CA LYS A 59 7.91 7.47 1.95
C LYS A 59 8.21 8.44 3.10
N GLU A 60 8.24 7.96 4.33
CA GLU A 60 8.56 8.78 5.51
C GLU A 60 9.98 9.33 5.45
N LEU A 61 10.94 8.51 5.03
CA LEU A 61 12.33 8.96 4.84
C LEU A 61 12.41 10.05 3.77
N PHE A 62 11.74 9.86 2.64
CA PHE A 62 11.70 10.86 1.57
C PHE A 62 11.13 12.19 2.06
N ILE A 63 10.00 12.16 2.77
CA ILE A 63 9.34 13.37 3.29
C ILE A 63 10.25 14.08 4.29
N SER A 64 10.85 13.35 5.23
CA SER A 64 11.77 13.92 6.22
C SER A 64 12.97 14.58 5.56
N THR A 65 13.56 13.93 4.56
CA THR A 65 14.71 14.46 3.82
C THR A 65 14.33 15.71 3.04
N PHE A 66 13.18 15.67 2.35
CA PHE A 66 12.68 16.81 1.59
C PHE A 66 12.44 18.03 2.48
N LEU A 67 11.80 17.85 3.63
CA LEU A 67 11.52 18.94 4.56
C LEU A 67 12.78 19.52 5.20
N LYS A 68 13.84 18.72 5.33
CA LYS A 68 15.15 19.21 5.80
C LYS A 68 15.90 20.03 4.75
N GLU A 69 15.81 19.60 3.49
CA GLU A 69 16.50 20.27 2.37
C GLU A 69 15.79 21.52 1.91
N HIS A 70 14.48 21.61 2.09
CA HIS A 70 13.64 22.71 1.64
C HIS A 70 12.95 23.36 2.84
N LYS A 71 13.20 24.65 3.04
CA LYS A 71 12.61 25.42 4.15
C LYS A 71 11.42 26.19 3.65
N TYR A 72 10.25 25.55 3.64
CA TYR A 72 8.99 26.16 3.29
C TYR A 72 8.19 26.53 4.53
N TYR A 73 7.47 27.65 4.46
CA TYR A 73 6.56 28.11 5.50
C TYR A 73 5.23 28.47 4.87
N TYR A 74 4.16 28.22 5.58
CA TYR A 74 2.81 28.55 5.14
C TYR A 74 2.24 29.68 6.01
N ILE A 75 1.66 30.68 5.34
CA ILE A 75 1.01 31.82 5.99
C ILE A 75 -0.50 31.68 5.81
N PRO A 76 -1.26 31.22 6.85
CA PRO A 76 -2.68 30.92 6.70
C PRO A 76 -3.54 32.12 6.31
N GLU A 77 -3.21 33.30 6.82
CA GLU A 77 -3.99 34.52 6.61
C GLU A 77 -4.04 34.91 5.12
N SER A 78 -2.98 34.63 4.41
CA SER A 78 -2.84 34.98 2.98
C SER A 78 -2.93 33.77 2.06
N ASP A 79 -2.95 32.55 2.62
CA ASP A 79 -2.92 31.30 1.88
C ASP A 79 -1.73 31.25 0.88
N ILE A 80 -0.56 31.65 1.36
CA ILE A 80 0.67 31.64 0.57
C ILE A 80 1.76 30.83 1.23
N PHE A 81 2.65 30.27 0.39
CA PHE A 81 3.89 29.62 0.82
C PHE A 81 5.06 30.55 0.58
N VAL A 82 6.03 30.50 1.48
CA VAL A 82 7.31 31.18 1.33
C VAL A 82 8.44 30.18 1.49
N GLU A 83 9.48 30.35 0.68
CA GLU A 83 10.72 29.58 0.75
C GLU A 83 11.81 30.44 1.35
N TYR A 84 12.58 29.88 2.26
CA TYR A 84 13.74 30.51 2.85
C TYR A 84 15.02 29.85 2.32
N ASP A 85 15.89 30.62 1.69
CA ASP A 85 17.13 30.12 1.07
C ASP A 85 18.40 30.44 1.88
N ASP A 86 18.25 30.65 3.20
CA ASP A 86 19.27 31.06 4.16
C ASP A 86 19.69 32.55 4.07
N GLU A 87 19.22 33.28 3.08
CA GLU A 87 19.46 34.70 2.93
C GLU A 87 18.15 35.50 2.80
N ASN A 88 17.22 35.01 1.99
CA ASN A 88 16.00 35.72 1.66
C ASN A 88 14.76 34.83 1.75
N TYR A 89 13.60 35.45 1.99
CA TYR A 89 12.29 34.82 1.85
C TYR A 89 11.74 35.12 0.46
N LYS A 90 11.20 34.09 -0.19
CA LYS A 90 10.62 34.21 -1.51
C LYS A 90 9.25 33.54 -1.52
N GLN A 91 8.24 34.24 -2.02
CA GLN A 91 6.93 33.65 -2.21
C GLN A 91 7.00 32.58 -3.31
N VAL A 92 6.41 31.41 -3.01
CA VAL A 92 6.31 30.29 -3.96
C VAL A 92 4.87 29.79 -3.98
N ASP A 93 4.43 29.29 -5.12
CA ASP A 93 3.12 28.67 -5.21
C ASP A 93 3.21 27.15 -4.95
N GLU A 94 2.07 26.53 -4.76
CA GLU A 94 1.99 25.09 -4.52
C GLU A 94 2.53 24.27 -5.70
N ASN A 95 2.36 24.75 -6.93
CA ASN A 95 2.88 24.09 -8.12
C ASN A 95 4.41 24.07 -8.15
N LYS A 96 5.05 25.11 -7.68
CA LYS A 96 6.52 25.13 -7.58
C LYS A 96 7.01 24.10 -6.58
N ILE A 97 6.36 23.99 -5.42
CA ILE A 97 6.66 22.97 -4.41
C ILE A 97 6.48 21.58 -5.02
N TRP A 98 5.41 21.37 -5.77
CA TRP A 98 5.15 20.12 -6.49
C TRP A 98 6.28 19.77 -7.46
N CYS A 99 6.77 20.72 -8.23
CA CYS A 99 7.90 20.51 -9.14
C CYS A 99 9.18 20.11 -8.39
N GLU A 100 9.44 20.74 -7.25
CA GLU A 100 10.60 20.39 -6.41
C GLU A 100 10.48 19.00 -5.80
N ILE A 101 9.28 18.54 -5.48
CA ILE A 101 9.02 17.18 -5.02
C ILE A 101 9.28 16.17 -6.15
N LEU A 102 8.83 16.47 -7.36
CA LEU A 102 8.96 15.55 -8.50
C LEU A 102 10.40 15.26 -8.88
N LYS A 103 11.29 16.22 -8.77
CA LYS A 103 12.71 16.05 -9.14
C LYS A 103 13.37 14.85 -8.43
N PRO A 104 13.41 14.80 -7.10
CA PRO A 104 13.99 13.65 -6.41
C PRO A 104 13.14 12.38 -6.49
N ILE A 105 11.81 12.50 -6.61
CA ILE A 105 10.93 11.34 -6.64
C ILE A 105 11.11 10.49 -7.90
N TYR A 106 11.46 11.10 -9.02
CA TYR A 106 11.76 10.36 -10.25
C TYR A 106 13.02 9.51 -10.13
N ASN A 107 13.92 9.84 -9.21
CA ASN A 107 15.10 9.04 -8.91
C ASN A 107 14.80 7.89 -7.95
N THR A 108 13.61 7.87 -7.35
CA THR A 108 13.16 6.85 -6.42
C THR A 108 12.02 6.06 -7.06
N HIS A 109 12.36 5.00 -7.82
CA HIS A 109 11.41 4.25 -8.62
C HIS A 109 10.25 3.65 -7.81
N THR A 110 10.50 3.26 -6.56
CA THR A 110 9.47 2.69 -5.67
C THR A 110 8.40 3.70 -5.31
N LEU A 111 8.74 4.99 -5.20
CA LEU A 111 7.82 6.06 -4.81
C LEU A 111 7.13 6.73 -5.99
N THR A 112 7.62 6.55 -7.22
CA THR A 112 7.04 7.20 -8.40
C THR A 112 5.53 6.95 -8.55
N PRO A 113 4.99 5.74 -8.36
CA PRO A 113 3.55 5.51 -8.39
C PRO A 113 2.78 6.21 -7.27
N TRP A 114 3.47 6.61 -6.20
CA TRP A 114 2.90 7.23 -5.00
C TRP A 114 3.11 8.74 -4.94
N LYS A 115 3.57 9.34 -6.02
CA LYS A 115 3.92 10.78 -6.07
C LYS A 115 2.80 11.71 -5.60
N GLN A 116 1.55 11.42 -5.95
CA GLN A 116 0.40 12.23 -5.53
C GLN A 116 0.16 12.13 -4.02
N ARG A 117 0.32 10.95 -3.45
CA ARG A 117 0.18 10.73 -2.01
C ARG A 117 1.28 11.47 -1.24
N VAL A 118 2.52 11.39 -1.72
CA VAL A 118 3.65 12.12 -1.13
C VAL A 118 3.41 13.62 -1.17
N ARG A 119 2.95 14.15 -2.29
CA ARG A 119 2.59 15.56 -2.43
C ARG A 119 1.56 15.99 -1.38
N VAL A 120 0.46 15.26 -1.30
CA VAL A 120 -0.63 15.59 -0.36
C VAL A 120 -0.12 15.61 1.08
N GLU A 121 0.70 14.63 1.47
CA GLU A 121 1.25 14.57 2.82
C GLU A 121 2.23 15.71 3.10
N ILE A 122 3.11 16.05 2.17
CA ILE A 122 4.05 17.17 2.35
C ILE A 122 3.29 18.49 2.50
N ILE A 123 2.33 18.75 1.63
CA ILE A 123 1.53 19.97 1.69
C ILE A 123 0.75 20.05 3.00
N ALA A 124 0.17 18.93 3.46
CA ALA A 124 -0.53 18.88 4.75
C ALA A 124 0.39 19.17 5.92
N LEU A 125 1.62 18.69 5.90
CA LEU A 125 2.61 18.94 6.94
C LEU A 125 3.09 20.40 6.96
N LEU A 126 3.12 21.05 5.80
CA LEU A 126 3.50 22.47 5.69
C LEU A 126 2.40 23.40 6.19
N LYS A 127 1.17 23.00 6.10
CA LYS A 127 0.01 23.75 6.60
C LYS A 127 -0.24 23.49 8.10
#